data_8431b746769f8c31a7aeb25d3046a08f
#
_entry.id   8431b746769f8c31a7aeb25d3046a08f
#
_cell.length_a   1.000
_cell.length_b   1.000
_cell.length_c   1.000
_cell.angle_alpha   90.00
_cell.angle_beta   90.00
_cell.angle_gamma   90.00
#
_symmetry.space_group_name_H-M   'P 1'
#
loop_
_entity.id
_entity.type
_entity.pdbx_description
1 polymer ?
#
loop_
_entity_poly.entity_id
_entity_poly.type
_entity_poly.pdbx_seq_one_letter_code
_entity_poly.pdbx_strand_id
1 'polypeptide(L)'
;MSKTRNRVLLATTVSAALAAAGAAQATRRKVAAHRSRPDPEARLLAEAPRVDRVTPVTTADGLSLHVEEVGPVDAPLTVIFSHGWTCTEETWVYQRRELAADDLRLVFYDQRGHGRSDRPDELPESHSIDTLGDDLGRVLDAVAPEGPVVLVGHSMGGMTIMGLADRRPELFTADGPVAGVALLGTSAGGAAATMLSLPAAAAKLVQRFGPGGATRLAHFAPRLESRRKTNALSWALVNHVSYGGDVPPSLVELMERMAAQSSIATIANFSGALFVHDKMQALAALRQVPVLIMVGSKDVLTPVDNSRVMAAEIPGAELVVLPGAGHMLMLERPALTSLHLRTLFTRAREAVRPSVA
;
A
#
# COMPACT_ATOMS: atom_id res chain seq x y z
N MET A 1 48.24 -7.12 30.47
CA MET A 1 47.22 -7.57 29.46
C MET A 1 46.12 -6.54 29.16
N SER A 2 45.88 -5.51 29.93
CA SER A 2 44.78 -4.51 29.74
C SER A 2 45.06 -3.49 28.60
N LYS A 3 46.25 -2.94 28.47
CA LYS A 3 46.58 -1.88 27.49
C LYS A 3 46.50 -2.33 26.02
N THR A 4 46.86 -3.57 25.73
CA THR A 4 46.84 -4.13 24.37
C THR A 4 45.40 -4.42 23.94
N ARG A 5 44.52 -4.91 24.81
CA ARG A 5 43.12 -5.18 24.56
C ARG A 5 42.34 -3.89 24.30
N ASN A 6 42.65 -2.81 25.03
CA ASN A 6 42.02 -1.50 24.78
C ASN A 6 42.47 -0.86 23.45
N ARG A 7 43.73 -1.05 23.02
CA ARG A 7 44.24 -0.57 21.73
C ARG A 7 43.59 -1.32 20.55
N VAL A 8 43.38 -2.63 20.67
CA VAL A 8 42.72 -3.43 19.65
C VAL A 8 41.23 -3.04 19.56
N LEU A 9 40.53 -2.88 20.69
CA LEU A 9 39.13 -2.40 20.70
C LEU A 9 38.99 -1.00 20.09
N LEU A 10 39.91 -0.07 20.40
CA LEU A 10 39.91 1.28 19.85
C LEU A 10 40.17 1.25 18.33
N ALA A 11 41.11 0.43 17.87
CA ALA A 11 41.38 0.29 16.44
C ALA A 11 40.20 -0.32 15.67
N THR A 12 39.54 -1.32 16.22
CA THR A 12 38.35 -1.94 15.59
C THR A 12 37.15 -0.98 15.57
N THR A 13 36.92 -0.20 16.62
CA THR A 13 35.84 0.82 16.63
C THR A 13 36.11 1.96 15.66
N VAL A 14 37.37 2.44 15.56
CA VAL A 14 37.73 3.47 14.57
C VAL A 14 37.61 2.96 13.15
N SER A 15 38.06 1.73 12.87
CA SER A 15 37.94 1.13 11.54
C SER A 15 36.46 0.92 11.15
N ALA A 16 35.60 0.48 12.09
CA ALA A 16 34.17 0.34 11.86
C ALA A 16 33.50 1.70 11.61
N ALA A 17 33.88 2.74 12.35
CA ALA A 17 33.37 4.09 12.15
C ALA A 17 33.78 4.69 10.80
N LEU A 18 35.04 4.48 10.37
CA LEU A 18 35.53 4.90 9.06
C LEU A 18 34.84 4.14 7.92
N ALA A 19 34.61 2.84 8.06
CA ALA A 19 33.86 2.04 7.10
C ALA A 19 32.41 2.51 6.97
N ALA A 20 31.75 2.78 8.11
CA ALA A 20 30.39 3.32 8.14
C ALA A 20 30.30 4.73 7.50
N ALA A 21 31.28 5.60 7.79
CA ALA A 21 31.35 6.92 7.17
C ALA A 21 31.61 6.83 5.65
N GLY A 22 32.47 5.91 5.21
CA GLY A 22 32.72 5.64 3.79
C GLY A 22 31.47 5.12 3.08
N ALA A 23 30.75 4.18 3.68
CA ALA A 23 29.48 3.68 3.16
C ALA A 23 28.41 4.78 3.07
N ALA A 24 28.27 5.60 4.11
CA ALA A 24 27.35 6.75 4.10
C ALA A 24 27.69 7.76 2.99
N GLN A 25 28.99 8.05 2.80
CA GLN A 25 29.43 8.94 1.73
C GLN A 25 29.18 8.35 0.33
N ALA A 26 29.41 7.05 0.13
CA ALA A 26 29.11 6.35 -1.11
C ALA A 26 27.60 6.38 -1.41
N THR A 27 26.77 6.14 -0.41
CA THR A 27 25.31 6.24 -0.53
C THR A 27 24.89 7.66 -0.92
N ARG A 28 25.43 8.70 -0.26
CA ARG A 28 25.13 10.11 -0.61
C ARG A 28 25.49 10.43 -2.06
N ARG A 29 26.66 9.94 -2.55
CA ARG A 29 27.08 10.14 -3.95
C ARG A 29 26.14 9.44 -4.93
N LYS A 30 25.73 8.20 -4.64
CA LYS A 30 24.76 7.45 -5.47
C LYS A 30 23.41 8.18 -5.53
N VAL A 31 22.90 8.65 -4.41
CA VAL A 31 21.64 9.41 -4.34
C VAL A 31 21.75 10.72 -5.11
N ALA A 32 22.83 11.48 -4.96
CA ALA A 32 23.05 12.72 -5.70
C ALA A 32 23.11 12.45 -7.22
N ALA A 33 23.84 11.43 -7.63
CA ALA A 33 23.94 11.03 -9.04
C ALA A 33 22.58 10.57 -9.60
N HIS A 34 21.76 9.87 -8.81
CA HIS A 34 20.42 9.48 -9.22
C HIS A 34 19.51 10.71 -9.40
N ARG A 35 19.48 11.62 -8.42
CA ARG A 35 18.66 12.85 -8.47
C ARG A 35 19.03 13.81 -9.60
N SER A 36 20.25 13.71 -10.14
CA SER A 36 20.69 14.54 -11.28
C SER A 36 20.36 13.95 -12.66
N ARG A 37 19.69 12.82 -12.72
CA ARG A 37 19.32 12.17 -13.98
C ARG A 37 18.18 12.91 -14.69
N PRO A 38 18.09 12.77 -16.04
CA PRO A 38 16.88 13.18 -16.75
C PRO A 38 15.65 12.49 -16.15
N ASP A 39 14.61 13.27 -15.89
CA ASP A 39 13.39 12.81 -15.25
C ASP A 39 12.17 13.16 -16.10
N PRO A 40 11.74 12.26 -17.00
CA PRO A 40 10.59 12.48 -17.87
C PRO A 40 9.28 12.57 -17.09
N GLU A 41 9.22 11.97 -15.90
CA GLU A 41 8.01 11.92 -15.08
C GLU A 41 7.81 13.17 -14.20
N ALA A 42 8.88 13.94 -13.96
CA ALA A 42 8.86 15.07 -13.02
C ALA A 42 7.76 16.09 -13.36
N ARG A 43 7.57 16.41 -14.66
CA ARG A 43 6.51 17.32 -15.09
C ARG A 43 5.13 16.75 -14.80
N LEU A 44 4.90 15.49 -15.17
CA LEU A 44 3.63 14.80 -14.98
C LEU A 44 3.25 14.73 -13.50
N LEU A 45 4.22 14.41 -12.63
CA LEU A 45 3.99 14.30 -11.18
C LEU A 45 3.89 15.66 -10.46
N ALA A 46 4.34 16.75 -11.10
CA ALA A 46 4.17 18.11 -10.60
C ALA A 46 2.82 18.75 -10.96
N GLU A 47 2.11 18.21 -11.96
CA GLU A 47 0.80 18.70 -12.36
C GLU A 47 -0.26 18.26 -11.35
N ALA A 48 -1.13 19.21 -10.94
CA ALA A 48 -2.25 18.90 -10.06
C ALA A 48 -3.14 17.79 -10.69
N PRO A 49 -3.54 16.78 -9.92
CA PRO A 49 -4.44 15.74 -10.40
C PRO A 49 -5.82 16.32 -10.70
N ARG A 50 -6.54 15.74 -11.66
CA ARG A 50 -7.95 16.04 -11.84
C ARG A 50 -8.74 15.57 -10.62
N VAL A 51 -9.55 16.46 -10.07
CA VAL A 51 -10.50 16.20 -8.99
C VAL A 51 -11.80 16.92 -9.37
N ASP A 52 -12.87 16.15 -9.54
CA ASP A 52 -14.17 16.71 -9.89
C ASP A 52 -15.02 17.00 -8.64
N ARG A 53 -14.82 16.23 -7.56
CA ARG A 53 -15.50 16.38 -6.27
C ARG A 53 -14.60 15.95 -5.12
N VAL A 54 -14.85 16.54 -3.94
CA VAL A 54 -14.27 16.11 -2.67
C VAL A 54 -15.45 15.83 -1.73
N THR A 55 -15.52 14.61 -1.21
CA THR A 55 -16.61 14.14 -0.34
C THR A 55 -16.02 13.59 0.95
N PRO A 56 -15.98 14.37 2.04
CA PRO A 56 -15.54 13.82 3.33
C PRO A 56 -16.46 12.71 3.80
N VAL A 57 -15.88 11.59 4.24
CA VAL A 57 -16.64 10.44 4.78
C VAL A 57 -16.32 10.27 6.26
N THR A 58 -17.36 10.23 7.10
CA THR A 58 -17.18 10.08 8.55
C THR A 58 -17.13 8.60 8.92
N THR A 59 -16.08 8.19 9.63
CA THR A 59 -15.92 6.84 10.18
C THR A 59 -16.82 6.60 11.38
N ALA A 60 -16.90 5.36 11.85
CA ALA A 60 -17.74 5.00 13.01
C ALA A 60 -17.28 5.68 14.31
N ASP A 61 -15.99 5.95 14.44
CA ASP A 61 -15.36 6.63 15.58
C ASP A 61 -15.19 8.15 15.37
N GLY A 62 -15.83 8.72 14.31
CA GLY A 62 -15.97 10.16 14.10
C GLY A 62 -14.81 10.82 13.34
N LEU A 63 -13.84 10.06 12.80
CA LEU A 63 -12.79 10.62 11.96
C LEU A 63 -13.34 11.02 10.58
N SER A 64 -12.78 12.07 9.98
CA SER A 64 -13.07 12.48 8.62
C SER A 64 -12.04 11.87 7.67
N LEU A 65 -12.48 11.03 6.73
CA LEU A 65 -11.66 10.52 5.64
C LEU A 65 -11.75 11.48 4.46
N HIS A 66 -10.60 11.83 3.89
CA HIS A 66 -10.52 12.61 2.67
C HIS A 66 -10.76 11.73 1.45
N VAL A 67 -11.81 12.04 0.69
CA VAL A 67 -12.23 11.26 -0.50
C VAL A 67 -12.32 12.19 -1.70
N GLU A 68 -11.64 11.84 -2.78
CA GLU A 68 -11.67 12.53 -4.06
C GLU A 68 -12.32 11.68 -5.15
N GLU A 69 -13.07 12.32 -6.01
CA GLU A 69 -13.80 11.65 -7.08
C GLU A 69 -13.49 12.27 -8.44
N VAL A 70 -13.41 11.42 -9.45
CA VAL A 70 -13.26 11.78 -10.86
C VAL A 70 -14.32 11.06 -11.69
N GLY A 71 -14.96 11.76 -12.60
CA GLY A 71 -15.98 11.22 -13.51
C GLY A 71 -17.41 11.44 -13.04
N PRO A 72 -18.40 10.97 -13.83
CA PRO A 72 -19.81 11.16 -13.56
C PRO A 72 -20.27 10.39 -12.30
N VAL A 73 -21.21 10.96 -11.54
CA VAL A 73 -21.79 10.28 -10.35
C VAL A 73 -22.61 9.07 -10.77
N ASP A 74 -23.27 9.17 -11.92
CA ASP A 74 -24.14 8.16 -12.52
C ASP A 74 -23.42 7.22 -13.49
N ALA A 75 -22.08 7.17 -13.44
CA ALA A 75 -21.30 6.22 -14.22
C ALA A 75 -21.74 4.78 -13.96
N PRO A 76 -21.74 3.91 -15.00
CA PRO A 76 -22.22 2.55 -14.88
C PRO A 76 -21.35 1.63 -14.00
N LEU A 77 -20.19 2.12 -13.57
CA LEU A 77 -19.28 1.41 -12.67
C LEU A 77 -18.50 2.42 -11.82
N THR A 78 -18.51 2.21 -10.51
CA THR A 78 -17.64 2.92 -9.56
C THR A 78 -16.39 2.10 -9.26
N VAL A 79 -15.23 2.73 -9.20
CA VAL A 79 -13.98 2.08 -8.81
C VAL A 79 -13.39 2.79 -7.60
N ILE A 80 -13.23 2.08 -6.47
CA ILE A 80 -12.66 2.63 -5.24
C ILE A 80 -11.22 2.13 -5.07
N PHE A 81 -10.29 3.07 -4.90
CA PHE A 81 -8.87 2.80 -4.78
C PHE A 81 -8.37 2.98 -3.35
N SER A 82 -7.82 1.91 -2.77
CA SER A 82 -7.21 1.88 -1.43
C SER A 82 -5.70 1.77 -1.53
N HIS A 83 -4.98 2.76 -1.02
CA HIS A 83 -3.51 2.82 -1.07
C HIS A 83 -2.81 1.96 -0.01
N GLY A 84 -1.48 1.81 -0.12
CA GLY A 84 -0.64 1.06 0.82
C GLY A 84 -0.25 1.85 2.08
N TRP A 85 0.40 1.16 3.00
CA TRP A 85 1.02 1.77 4.19
C TRP A 85 2.04 2.83 3.81
N THR A 86 2.06 3.96 4.50
CA THR A 86 2.88 5.15 4.23
C THR A 86 2.64 5.81 2.87
N CYS A 87 1.60 5.40 2.16
CA CYS A 87 1.16 6.01 0.92
C CYS A 87 -0.03 6.96 1.15
N THR A 88 -0.49 7.57 0.08
CA THR A 88 -1.71 8.38 -0.01
C THR A 88 -2.44 8.05 -1.32
N GLU A 89 -3.55 8.73 -1.59
CA GLU A 89 -4.26 8.62 -2.86
C GLU A 89 -3.37 8.96 -4.08
N GLU A 90 -2.26 9.69 -3.89
CA GLU A 90 -1.28 10.00 -4.94
C GLU A 90 -0.61 8.75 -5.53
N THR A 91 -0.65 7.61 -4.83
CA THR A 91 -0.22 6.30 -5.35
C THR A 91 -0.81 5.99 -6.72
N TRP A 92 -2.04 6.48 -6.97
CA TRP A 92 -2.83 6.18 -8.15
C TRP A 92 -2.74 7.25 -9.24
N VAL A 93 -1.70 8.10 -9.23
CA VAL A 93 -1.53 9.25 -10.12
C VAL A 93 -1.66 8.89 -11.61
N TYR A 94 -1.12 7.76 -12.04
CA TYR A 94 -1.23 7.28 -13.42
C TYR A 94 -2.62 6.72 -13.71
N GLN A 95 -3.16 5.87 -12.83
CA GLN A 95 -4.48 5.26 -13.00
C GLN A 95 -5.58 6.33 -13.02
N ARG A 96 -5.45 7.35 -12.16
CA ARG A 96 -6.35 8.52 -12.16
C ARG A 96 -6.37 9.21 -13.53
N ARG A 97 -5.23 9.37 -14.19
CA ARG A 97 -5.13 10.01 -15.51
C ARG A 97 -5.60 9.09 -16.63
N GLU A 98 -5.12 7.86 -16.64
CA GLU A 98 -5.37 6.91 -17.74
C GLU A 98 -6.82 6.41 -17.77
N LEU A 99 -7.46 6.27 -16.60
CA LEU A 99 -8.83 5.78 -16.47
C LEU A 99 -9.88 6.90 -16.45
N ALA A 100 -9.49 8.17 -16.31
CA ALA A 100 -10.41 9.30 -16.23
C ALA A 100 -11.20 9.56 -17.55
N ALA A 101 -10.76 8.99 -18.67
CA ALA A 101 -11.45 9.07 -19.95
C ALA A 101 -12.44 7.91 -20.16
N ASP A 102 -12.41 6.89 -19.32
CA ASP A 102 -13.32 5.75 -19.37
C ASP A 102 -14.67 6.16 -18.76
N ASP A 103 -15.74 5.46 -19.09
CA ASP A 103 -17.06 5.70 -18.51
C ASP A 103 -17.14 5.08 -17.11
N LEU A 104 -16.41 5.73 -16.15
CA LEU A 104 -16.18 5.29 -14.79
C LEU A 104 -16.34 6.44 -13.80
N ARG A 105 -16.82 6.14 -12.59
CA ARG A 105 -16.63 6.97 -11.43
C ARG A 105 -15.44 6.43 -10.63
N LEU A 106 -14.35 7.18 -10.60
CA LEU A 106 -13.15 6.82 -9.86
C LEU A 106 -13.15 7.51 -8.50
N VAL A 107 -12.93 6.75 -7.45
CA VAL A 107 -12.92 7.21 -6.06
C VAL A 107 -11.57 6.88 -5.45
N PHE A 108 -10.88 7.90 -4.98
CA PHE A 108 -9.58 7.81 -4.31
C PHE A 108 -9.72 8.38 -2.90
N TYR A 109 -9.24 7.67 -1.90
CA TYR A 109 -9.31 8.17 -0.54
C TYR A 109 -8.02 7.94 0.22
N ASP A 110 -7.73 8.81 1.15
CA ASP A 110 -6.67 8.60 2.13
C ASP A 110 -7.22 7.77 3.29
N GLN A 111 -6.58 6.66 3.60
CA GLN A 111 -6.93 5.85 4.76
C GLN A 111 -6.64 6.63 6.06
N ARG A 112 -7.33 6.31 7.15
CA ARG A 112 -7.12 6.96 8.46
C ARG A 112 -5.62 7.08 8.80
N GLY A 113 -5.20 8.21 9.31
CA GLY A 113 -3.81 8.49 9.68
C GLY A 113 -2.87 8.81 8.53
N HIS A 114 -3.34 8.74 7.28
CA HIS A 114 -2.55 9.00 6.08
C HIS A 114 -3.07 10.24 5.33
N GLY A 115 -2.18 10.88 4.59
CA GLY A 115 -2.52 12.00 3.72
C GLY A 115 -3.30 13.11 4.43
N ARG A 116 -4.47 13.42 3.86
CA ARG A 116 -5.39 14.47 4.33
C ARG A 116 -6.51 13.96 5.23
N SER A 117 -6.59 12.66 5.48
CA SER A 117 -7.53 12.08 6.43
C SER A 117 -7.11 12.34 7.87
N ASP A 118 -8.10 12.37 8.77
CA ASP A 118 -7.86 12.55 10.19
C ASP A 118 -6.98 11.44 10.76
N ARG A 119 -6.26 11.78 11.82
CA ARG A 119 -5.41 10.84 12.54
C ARG A 119 -6.18 10.24 13.69
N PRO A 120 -6.22 8.89 13.77
CA PRO A 120 -6.85 8.22 14.92
C PRO A 120 -6.04 8.45 16.21
N ASP A 121 -6.68 8.23 17.34
CA ASP A 121 -6.00 8.13 18.62
C ASP A 121 -4.90 7.07 18.57
N GLU A 122 -3.85 7.22 19.41
CA GLU A 122 -2.69 6.32 19.42
C GLU A 122 -2.99 4.91 20.01
N LEU A 123 -4.26 4.53 20.07
CA LEU A 123 -4.69 3.22 20.55
C LEU A 123 -4.47 2.14 19.48
N PRO A 124 -3.96 0.95 19.85
CA PRO A 124 -3.69 -0.12 18.88
C PRO A 124 -4.92 -0.54 18.06
N GLU A 125 -6.10 -0.59 18.68
CA GLU A 125 -7.37 -0.93 18.04
C GLU A 125 -7.77 0.04 16.94
N SER A 126 -7.38 1.30 17.04
CA SER A 126 -7.63 2.33 16.03
C SER A 126 -6.77 2.16 14.77
N HIS A 127 -5.78 1.25 14.81
CA HIS A 127 -4.80 0.98 13.75
C HIS A 127 -4.83 -0.49 13.32
N SER A 128 -6.00 -1.12 13.23
CA SER A 128 -6.14 -2.51 12.80
C SER A 128 -6.57 -2.61 11.33
N ILE A 129 -6.34 -3.76 10.71
CA ILE A 129 -6.85 -4.06 9.36
C ILE A 129 -8.38 -4.15 9.37
N ASP A 130 -8.98 -4.61 10.47
CA ASP A 130 -10.43 -4.64 10.62
C ASP A 130 -11.04 -3.25 10.62
N THR A 131 -10.42 -2.32 11.35
CA THR A 131 -10.83 -0.91 11.38
C THR A 131 -10.72 -0.26 9.99
N LEU A 132 -9.65 -0.56 9.23
CA LEU A 132 -9.52 -0.11 7.85
C LEU A 132 -10.61 -0.71 6.94
N GLY A 133 -10.99 -1.97 7.16
CA GLY A 133 -12.10 -2.61 6.47
C GLY A 133 -13.44 -1.93 6.75
N ASP A 134 -13.71 -1.58 8.02
CA ASP A 134 -14.91 -0.83 8.42
C ASP A 134 -14.93 0.57 7.76
N ASP A 135 -13.78 1.26 7.69
CA ASP A 135 -13.65 2.55 7.02
C ASP A 135 -13.95 2.46 5.51
N LEU A 136 -13.37 1.45 4.84
CA LEU A 136 -13.67 1.21 3.42
C LEU A 136 -15.17 0.92 3.21
N GLY A 137 -15.80 0.19 4.11
CA GLY A 137 -17.24 -0.01 4.12
C GLY A 137 -18.02 1.31 4.20
N ARG A 138 -17.59 2.26 5.04
CA ARG A 138 -18.17 3.61 5.11
C ARG A 138 -17.98 4.41 3.83
N VAL A 139 -16.81 4.32 3.22
CA VAL A 139 -16.55 4.97 1.92
C VAL A 139 -17.49 4.39 0.86
N LEU A 140 -17.60 3.06 0.77
CA LEU A 140 -18.50 2.38 -0.17
C LEU A 140 -19.96 2.81 0.04
N ASP A 141 -20.44 2.76 1.28
CA ASP A 141 -21.82 3.12 1.63
C ASP A 141 -22.13 4.60 1.29
N ALA A 142 -21.13 5.49 1.37
CA ALA A 142 -21.29 6.91 1.07
C ALA A 142 -21.29 7.23 -0.43
N VAL A 143 -20.44 6.53 -1.21
CA VAL A 143 -20.25 6.89 -2.63
C VAL A 143 -21.01 6.00 -3.60
N ALA A 144 -21.26 4.73 -3.27
CA ALA A 144 -21.92 3.78 -4.18
C ALA A 144 -22.65 2.67 -3.43
N PRO A 145 -23.67 2.98 -2.62
CA PRO A 145 -24.34 1.99 -1.76
C PRO A 145 -25.04 0.86 -2.56
N GLU A 146 -25.49 1.15 -3.77
CA GLU A 146 -26.20 0.20 -4.62
C GLU A 146 -25.29 -0.45 -5.69
N GLY A 147 -24.02 0.01 -5.80
CA GLY A 147 -23.06 -0.49 -6.78
C GLY A 147 -23.48 -0.22 -8.24
N PRO A 148 -22.85 -0.92 -9.23
CA PRO A 148 -21.73 -1.86 -9.05
C PRO A 148 -20.42 -1.17 -8.72
N VAL A 149 -19.61 -1.81 -7.88
CA VAL A 149 -18.31 -1.30 -7.43
C VAL A 149 -17.20 -2.30 -7.70
N VAL A 150 -16.07 -1.82 -8.21
CA VAL A 150 -14.81 -2.56 -8.18
C VAL A 150 -13.90 -1.96 -7.10
N LEU A 151 -13.38 -2.81 -6.22
CA LEU A 151 -12.42 -2.43 -5.19
C LEU A 151 -11.00 -2.72 -5.69
N VAL A 152 -10.13 -1.72 -5.67
CA VAL A 152 -8.72 -1.83 -6.07
C VAL A 152 -7.85 -1.51 -4.86
N GLY A 153 -7.07 -2.47 -4.38
CA GLY A 153 -6.22 -2.31 -3.20
C GLY A 153 -4.76 -2.64 -3.45
N HIS A 154 -3.87 -1.72 -3.04
CA HIS A 154 -2.44 -1.93 -3.07
C HIS A 154 -1.90 -2.20 -1.66
N SER A 155 -1.12 -3.28 -1.49
CA SER A 155 -0.42 -3.58 -0.22
C SER A 155 -1.41 -3.60 0.96
N MET A 156 -1.25 -2.72 1.96
CA MET A 156 -2.21 -2.54 3.05
C MET A 156 -3.65 -2.28 2.54
N GLY A 157 -3.83 -1.57 1.41
CA GLY A 157 -5.14 -1.37 0.79
C GLY A 157 -5.80 -2.68 0.32
N GLY A 158 -5.00 -3.66 -0.14
CA GLY A 158 -5.49 -5.02 -0.42
C GLY A 158 -5.89 -5.76 0.87
N MET A 159 -5.13 -5.59 1.95
CA MET A 159 -5.48 -6.12 3.27
C MET A 159 -6.76 -5.45 3.80
N THR A 160 -6.96 -4.16 3.55
CA THR A 160 -8.19 -3.41 3.87
C THR A 160 -9.42 -4.03 3.17
N ILE A 161 -9.30 -4.38 1.88
CA ILE A 161 -10.38 -5.07 1.15
C ILE A 161 -10.67 -6.45 1.79
N MET A 162 -9.64 -7.20 2.17
CA MET A 162 -9.84 -8.47 2.87
C MET A 162 -10.45 -8.28 4.26
N GLY A 163 -10.10 -7.19 4.97
CA GLY A 163 -10.76 -6.79 6.21
C GLY A 163 -12.25 -6.51 6.02
N LEU A 164 -12.62 -5.79 4.97
CA LEU A 164 -14.01 -5.56 4.60
C LEU A 164 -14.75 -6.89 4.26
N ALA A 165 -14.11 -7.76 3.49
CA ALA A 165 -14.68 -9.05 3.09
C ALA A 165 -14.89 -10.01 4.29
N ASP A 166 -14.04 -9.94 5.29
CA ASP A 166 -14.19 -10.69 6.55
C ASP A 166 -15.38 -10.18 7.39
N ARG A 167 -15.58 -8.86 7.44
CA ARG A 167 -16.57 -8.22 8.28
C ARG A 167 -17.95 -8.08 7.62
N ARG A 168 -17.97 -7.92 6.29
CA ARG A 168 -19.19 -7.71 5.48
C ARG A 168 -19.17 -8.60 4.23
N PRO A 169 -19.12 -9.94 4.38
CA PRO A 169 -19.05 -10.87 3.24
C PRO A 169 -20.26 -10.75 2.29
N GLU A 170 -21.41 -10.29 2.79
CA GLU A 170 -22.63 -10.06 2.00
C GLU A 170 -22.43 -9.06 0.86
N LEU A 171 -21.46 -8.14 0.98
CA LEU A 171 -21.17 -7.16 -0.07
C LEU A 171 -20.59 -7.80 -1.34
N PHE A 172 -20.00 -8.99 -1.23
CA PHE A 172 -19.29 -9.70 -2.29
C PHE A 172 -20.15 -10.81 -2.93
N THR A 173 -21.42 -10.91 -2.58
CA THR A 173 -22.33 -11.89 -3.18
C THR A 173 -22.83 -11.41 -4.56
N ALA A 174 -23.52 -12.29 -5.30
CA ALA A 174 -24.08 -11.94 -6.59
C ALA A 174 -25.11 -10.78 -6.53
N ASP A 175 -25.77 -10.61 -5.39
CA ASP A 175 -26.72 -9.52 -5.13
C ASP A 175 -26.07 -8.34 -4.40
N GLY A 176 -24.80 -8.44 -4.06
CA GLY A 176 -24.05 -7.38 -3.38
C GLY A 176 -23.52 -6.31 -4.34
N PRO A 177 -23.14 -5.13 -3.81
CA PRO A 177 -22.66 -4.03 -4.63
C PRO A 177 -21.26 -4.26 -5.21
N VAL A 178 -20.43 -5.14 -4.63
CA VAL A 178 -19.06 -5.38 -5.11
C VAL A 178 -19.08 -6.33 -6.29
N ALA A 179 -18.77 -5.79 -7.47
CA ALA A 179 -18.77 -6.51 -8.74
C ALA A 179 -17.38 -7.04 -9.16
N GLY A 180 -16.32 -6.68 -8.44
CA GLY A 180 -14.96 -7.16 -8.73
C GLY A 180 -13.93 -6.63 -7.74
N VAL A 181 -12.78 -7.30 -7.66
CA VAL A 181 -11.68 -6.96 -6.74
C VAL A 181 -10.34 -7.06 -7.45
N ALA A 182 -9.48 -6.05 -7.26
CA ALA A 182 -8.07 -6.08 -7.65
C ALA A 182 -7.15 -6.00 -6.43
N LEU A 183 -6.27 -6.98 -6.27
CA LEU A 183 -5.30 -7.10 -5.18
C LEU A 183 -3.88 -6.94 -5.76
N LEU A 184 -3.25 -5.79 -5.51
CA LEU A 184 -1.97 -5.40 -6.08
C LEU A 184 -0.86 -5.43 -5.01
N GLY A 185 0.18 -6.24 -5.18
CA GLY A 185 1.33 -6.27 -4.27
C GLY A 185 0.90 -6.43 -2.80
N THR A 186 0.06 -7.42 -2.49
CA THR A 186 -0.50 -7.63 -1.15
C THR A 186 -0.40 -9.07 -0.69
N SER A 187 -0.86 -9.36 0.52
CA SER A 187 -0.86 -10.69 1.14
C SER A 187 -2.11 -10.89 1.99
N ALA A 188 -2.66 -12.08 2.02
CA ALA A 188 -3.77 -12.43 2.92
C ALA A 188 -3.32 -12.85 4.32
N GLY A 189 -2.01 -13.10 4.51
CA GLY A 189 -1.44 -13.49 5.81
C GLY A 189 0.02 -13.89 5.68
N GLY A 190 0.70 -14.08 6.82
CA GLY A 190 2.10 -14.50 6.83
C GLY A 190 3.11 -13.45 6.34
N ALA A 191 2.68 -12.21 6.12
CA ALA A 191 3.51 -11.13 5.57
C ALA A 191 4.79 -10.89 6.40
N ALA A 192 4.72 -10.98 7.72
CA ALA A 192 5.87 -10.82 8.61
C ALA A 192 6.99 -11.83 8.33
N ALA A 193 6.64 -13.06 7.98
CA ALA A 193 7.63 -14.12 7.67
C ALA A 193 8.35 -13.86 6.34
N THR A 194 7.63 -13.33 5.36
CA THR A 194 8.14 -13.07 4.01
C THR A 194 8.85 -11.73 3.89
N MET A 195 8.31 -10.65 4.47
CA MET A 195 8.90 -9.30 4.43
C MET A 195 10.35 -9.24 4.94
N LEU A 196 10.70 -10.09 5.89
CA LEU A 196 12.04 -10.08 6.50
C LEU A 196 12.94 -11.19 5.98
N SER A 197 12.47 -12.04 5.06
CA SER A 197 13.17 -13.26 4.59
C SER A 197 13.74 -14.08 5.75
N LEU A 198 13.03 -14.09 6.89
CA LEU A 198 13.49 -14.70 8.12
C LEU A 198 13.18 -16.20 8.15
N PRO A 199 14.03 -17.03 8.75
CA PRO A 199 13.67 -18.39 9.08
C PRO A 199 12.38 -18.43 9.92
N ALA A 200 11.54 -19.45 9.72
CA ALA A 200 10.21 -19.53 10.36
C ALA A 200 10.22 -19.33 11.88
N ALA A 201 11.28 -19.76 12.59
CA ALA A 201 11.43 -19.52 14.02
C ALA A 201 11.64 -18.05 14.37
N ALA A 202 12.43 -17.32 13.58
CA ALA A 202 12.68 -15.89 13.78
C ALA A 202 11.44 -15.07 13.37
N ALA A 203 10.73 -15.47 12.33
CA ALA A 203 9.46 -14.87 11.93
C ALA A 203 8.41 -14.94 13.04
N LYS A 204 8.25 -16.10 13.72
CA LYS A 204 7.37 -16.25 14.88
C LYS A 204 7.78 -15.34 16.05
N LEU A 205 9.08 -15.12 16.24
CA LEU A 205 9.58 -14.21 17.28
C LEU A 205 9.21 -12.75 16.94
N VAL A 206 9.35 -12.35 15.68
CA VAL A 206 8.96 -11.02 15.20
C VAL A 206 7.45 -10.82 15.30
N GLN A 207 6.63 -11.80 14.91
CA GLN A 207 5.17 -11.76 15.11
C GLN A 207 4.80 -11.59 16.58
N ARG A 208 5.48 -12.29 17.48
CA ARG A 208 5.18 -12.24 18.92
C ARG A 208 5.63 -10.96 19.61
N PHE A 209 6.76 -10.38 19.22
CA PHE A 209 7.37 -9.23 19.91
C PHE A 209 7.38 -7.94 19.07
N GLY A 210 7.19 -8.04 17.74
CA GLY A 210 7.15 -6.90 16.83
C GLY A 210 6.08 -5.86 17.17
N PRO A 211 4.83 -6.27 17.45
CA PRO A 211 3.78 -5.34 17.86
C PRO A 211 4.15 -4.52 19.10
N GLY A 212 4.70 -5.18 20.14
CA GLY A 212 5.18 -4.48 21.35
C GLY A 212 6.35 -3.52 21.10
N GLY A 213 7.21 -3.84 20.14
CA GLY A 213 8.29 -2.96 19.67
C GLY A 213 7.74 -1.75 18.92
N ALA A 214 6.76 -1.95 18.04
CA ALA A 214 6.08 -0.90 17.30
C ALA A 214 5.36 0.08 18.24
N THR A 215 4.61 -0.44 19.22
CA THR A 215 3.93 0.39 20.24
C THR A 215 4.94 1.21 21.07
N ARG A 216 6.09 0.63 21.45
CA ARG A 216 7.14 1.39 22.13
C ARG A 216 7.73 2.49 21.24
N LEU A 217 7.95 2.23 19.96
CA LEU A 217 8.43 3.23 19.02
C LEU A 217 7.42 4.37 18.87
N ALA A 218 6.12 4.06 18.78
CA ALA A 218 5.05 5.03 18.73
C ALA A 218 5.06 5.97 19.95
N HIS A 219 5.33 5.44 21.14
CA HIS A 219 5.44 6.23 22.36
C HIS A 219 6.57 7.28 22.32
N PHE A 220 7.66 7.02 21.57
CA PHE A 220 8.73 7.99 21.36
C PHE A 220 8.54 8.86 20.10
N ALA A 221 7.48 8.65 19.34
CA ALA A 221 7.21 9.34 18.09
C ALA A 221 7.30 10.88 18.18
N PRO A 222 6.72 11.57 19.19
CA PRO A 222 6.81 13.04 19.26
C PRO A 222 8.25 13.57 19.31
N ARG A 223 9.18 12.82 19.93
CA ARG A 223 10.60 13.19 19.98
C ARG A 223 11.33 12.90 18.69
N LEU A 224 10.89 11.91 17.93
CA LEU A 224 11.46 11.51 16.64
C LEU A 224 10.93 12.40 15.52
N GLU A 225 9.66 12.80 15.57
CA GLU A 225 8.99 13.63 14.57
C GLU A 225 9.74 14.97 14.35
N SER A 226 10.15 15.65 15.43
CA SER A 226 10.92 16.89 15.35
C SER A 226 12.30 16.75 14.68
N ARG A 227 12.81 15.51 14.56
CA ARG A 227 14.11 15.17 13.96
C ARG A 227 13.96 14.48 12.60
N ARG A 228 12.73 14.28 12.14
CA ARG A 228 12.46 13.61 10.87
C ARG A 228 13.01 14.46 9.72
N LYS A 229 14.06 13.98 9.09
CA LYS A 229 14.65 14.56 7.88
C LYS A 229 14.84 13.44 6.88
N THR A 230 14.41 13.67 5.65
CA THR A 230 14.80 12.81 4.53
C THR A 230 16.31 12.89 4.36
N ASN A 231 16.95 11.76 4.28
CA ASN A 231 18.40 11.66 4.10
C ASN A 231 18.73 10.57 3.06
N ALA A 232 19.97 10.53 2.63
CA ALA A 232 20.39 9.58 1.59
C ALA A 232 20.14 8.10 1.97
N LEU A 233 20.14 7.77 3.25
CA LEU A 233 19.87 6.40 3.70
C LEU A 233 18.38 6.07 3.62
N SER A 234 17.49 6.97 4.07
CA SER A 234 16.04 6.79 3.93
C SER A 234 15.64 6.70 2.46
N TRP A 235 16.20 7.56 1.62
CA TRP A 235 15.99 7.52 0.18
C TRP A 235 16.40 6.16 -0.43
N ALA A 236 17.61 5.68 -0.11
CA ALA A 236 18.10 4.40 -0.62
C ALA A 236 17.23 3.22 -0.15
N LEU A 237 16.75 3.26 1.10
CA LEU A 237 15.85 2.24 1.64
C LEU A 237 14.50 2.26 0.93
N VAL A 238 13.87 3.43 0.81
CA VAL A 238 12.60 3.61 0.10
C VAL A 238 12.73 3.10 -1.33
N ASN A 239 13.77 3.52 -2.06
CA ASN A 239 14.01 3.06 -3.42
C ASN A 239 14.14 1.53 -3.50
N HIS A 240 14.89 0.91 -2.57
CA HIS A 240 15.13 -0.54 -2.57
C HIS A 240 13.87 -1.37 -2.29
N VAL A 241 13.04 -0.93 -1.32
CA VAL A 241 11.85 -1.72 -0.93
C VAL A 241 10.65 -1.44 -1.84
N SER A 242 10.59 -0.27 -2.48
CA SER A 242 9.45 0.13 -3.29
C SER A 242 9.57 -0.32 -4.75
N TYR A 243 10.78 -0.30 -5.32
CA TYR A 243 10.97 -0.47 -6.76
C TYR A 243 11.84 -1.66 -7.11
N GLY A 244 11.47 -2.37 -8.17
CA GLY A 244 12.19 -3.56 -8.66
C GLY A 244 13.39 -3.24 -9.55
N GLY A 245 13.50 -1.99 -9.96
CA GLY A 245 14.54 -1.53 -10.90
C GLY A 245 14.92 -0.08 -10.68
N ASP A 246 15.55 0.45 -11.71
CA ASP A 246 15.94 1.85 -11.76
C ASP A 246 14.73 2.67 -12.24
N VAL A 247 14.26 3.61 -11.43
CA VAL A 247 13.09 4.44 -11.71
C VAL A 247 13.48 5.92 -11.77
N PRO A 248 12.69 6.80 -12.41
CA PRO A 248 12.89 8.24 -12.38
C PRO A 248 12.98 8.78 -10.94
N PRO A 249 13.82 9.81 -10.68
CA PRO A 249 13.97 10.39 -9.34
C PRO A 249 12.66 10.85 -8.72
N SER A 250 11.78 11.46 -9.50
CA SER A 250 10.47 11.96 -9.04
C SER A 250 9.56 10.88 -8.48
N LEU A 251 9.67 9.62 -8.92
CA LEU A 251 8.92 8.51 -8.33
C LEU A 251 9.40 8.19 -6.90
N VAL A 252 10.71 8.25 -6.65
CA VAL A 252 11.23 8.06 -5.29
C VAL A 252 10.87 9.24 -4.40
N GLU A 253 10.90 10.46 -4.94
CA GLU A 253 10.47 11.68 -4.25
C GLU A 253 8.97 11.67 -3.95
N LEU A 254 8.14 11.11 -4.84
CA LEU A 254 6.72 10.88 -4.60
C LEU A 254 6.51 9.99 -3.37
N MET A 255 7.22 8.86 -3.28
CA MET A 255 7.15 7.97 -2.12
C MET A 255 7.61 8.66 -0.82
N GLU A 256 8.71 9.42 -0.87
CA GLU A 256 9.19 10.18 0.30
C GLU A 256 8.15 11.24 0.73
N ARG A 257 7.51 11.92 -0.21
CA ARG A 257 6.48 12.94 0.04
C ARG A 257 5.24 12.31 0.68
N MET A 258 4.72 11.21 0.12
CA MET A 258 3.58 10.49 0.69
C MET A 258 3.88 10.01 2.11
N ALA A 259 5.03 9.36 2.32
CA ALA A 259 5.42 8.89 3.64
C ALA A 259 5.56 10.04 4.66
N ALA A 260 5.97 11.24 4.23
CA ALA A 260 6.09 12.41 5.10
C ALA A 260 4.73 12.93 5.60
N GLN A 261 3.63 12.58 4.95
CA GLN A 261 2.27 12.98 5.35
C GLN A 261 1.70 12.14 6.51
N SER A 262 2.30 10.98 6.81
CA SER A 262 1.91 10.15 7.97
C SER A 262 2.82 10.42 9.17
N SER A 263 2.27 10.44 10.39
CA SER A 263 3.08 10.56 11.61
C SER A 263 3.91 9.31 11.88
N ILE A 264 5.01 9.46 12.63
CA ILE A 264 5.80 8.30 13.07
C ILE A 264 4.96 7.35 13.94
N ALA A 265 4.03 7.88 14.75
CA ALA A 265 3.10 7.08 15.53
C ALA A 265 2.18 6.23 14.63
N THR A 266 1.55 6.84 13.63
CA THR A 266 0.73 6.13 12.63
C THR A 266 1.52 5.02 11.93
N ILE A 267 2.75 5.35 11.48
CA ILE A 267 3.63 4.39 10.82
C ILE A 267 3.95 3.20 11.75
N ALA A 268 4.30 3.48 12.99
CA ALA A 268 4.64 2.44 13.96
C ALA A 268 3.44 1.56 14.33
N ASN A 269 2.27 2.15 14.58
CA ASN A 269 1.08 1.42 14.98
C ASN A 269 0.56 0.51 13.86
N PHE A 270 0.46 1.01 12.62
CA PHE A 270 0.08 0.16 11.49
C PHE A 270 1.12 -0.91 11.19
N SER A 271 2.42 -0.67 11.41
CA SER A 271 3.41 -1.76 11.25
C SER A 271 3.09 -2.95 12.14
N GLY A 272 2.62 -2.70 13.37
CA GLY A 272 2.14 -3.73 14.28
C GLY A 272 0.98 -4.54 13.71
N ALA A 273 -0.02 -3.86 13.14
CA ALA A 273 -1.18 -4.49 12.49
C ALA A 273 -0.77 -5.36 11.28
N LEU A 274 0.18 -4.88 10.46
CA LEU A 274 0.70 -5.63 9.33
C LEU A 274 1.43 -6.91 9.75
N PHE A 275 2.12 -6.90 10.90
CA PHE A 275 2.81 -8.08 11.41
C PHE A 275 1.87 -9.20 11.88
N VAL A 276 0.68 -8.85 12.36
CA VAL A 276 -0.31 -9.83 12.86
C VAL A 276 -1.41 -10.14 11.84
N HIS A 277 -1.36 -9.49 10.67
CA HIS A 277 -2.37 -9.65 9.63
C HIS A 277 -2.50 -11.11 9.19
N ASP A 278 -3.72 -11.63 9.30
CA ASP A 278 -4.14 -12.92 8.77
C ASP A 278 -5.64 -12.85 8.40
N LYS A 279 -5.90 -12.83 7.09
CA LYS A 279 -7.24 -12.77 6.50
C LYS A 279 -7.44 -13.86 5.43
N MET A 280 -6.74 -14.98 5.59
CA MET A 280 -6.88 -16.11 4.66
C MET A 280 -8.32 -16.58 4.53
N GLN A 281 -9.10 -16.58 5.61
CA GLN A 281 -10.50 -17.02 5.58
C GLN A 281 -11.40 -16.04 4.80
N ALA A 282 -11.09 -14.75 4.80
CA ALA A 282 -11.83 -13.73 4.07
C ALA A 282 -11.78 -13.92 2.53
N LEU A 283 -10.77 -14.65 2.03
CA LEU A 283 -10.65 -14.96 0.60
C LEU A 283 -11.86 -15.77 0.09
N ALA A 284 -12.57 -16.49 0.97
CA ALA A 284 -13.77 -17.23 0.60
C ALA A 284 -14.89 -16.32 0.05
N ALA A 285 -15.07 -15.12 0.60
CA ALA A 285 -16.04 -14.15 0.10
C ALA A 285 -15.64 -13.65 -1.30
N LEU A 286 -14.35 -13.48 -1.58
CA LEU A 286 -13.85 -13.00 -2.88
C LEU A 286 -14.05 -14.00 -4.02
N ARG A 287 -14.35 -15.26 -3.74
CA ARG A 287 -14.62 -16.29 -4.76
C ARG A 287 -15.88 -16.03 -5.58
N GLN A 288 -16.75 -15.15 -5.12
CA GLN A 288 -18.05 -14.90 -5.74
C GLN A 288 -18.01 -13.77 -6.79
N VAL A 289 -16.89 -13.06 -6.91
CA VAL A 289 -16.72 -11.95 -7.85
C VAL A 289 -15.46 -12.14 -8.69
N PRO A 290 -15.35 -11.53 -9.88
CA PRO A 290 -14.10 -11.46 -10.62
C PRO A 290 -12.96 -10.89 -9.79
N VAL A 291 -11.83 -11.61 -9.71
CA VAL A 291 -10.64 -11.17 -8.97
C VAL A 291 -9.44 -11.08 -9.90
N LEU A 292 -8.69 -9.97 -9.77
CA LEU A 292 -7.39 -9.75 -10.36
C LEU A 292 -6.35 -9.67 -9.24
N ILE A 293 -5.30 -10.48 -9.33
CA ILE A 293 -4.15 -10.45 -8.42
C ILE A 293 -2.93 -10.03 -9.23
N MET A 294 -2.26 -8.93 -8.87
CA MET A 294 -1.07 -8.46 -9.56
C MET A 294 0.11 -8.32 -8.59
N VAL A 295 1.29 -8.68 -9.05
CA VAL A 295 2.52 -8.56 -8.25
C VAL A 295 3.73 -8.29 -9.14
N GLY A 296 4.69 -7.49 -8.63
CA GLY A 296 5.98 -7.33 -9.27
C GLY A 296 6.88 -8.56 -9.03
N SER A 297 7.59 -9.01 -10.06
CA SER A 297 8.48 -10.19 -9.91
C SER A 297 9.68 -9.94 -8.98
N LYS A 298 9.94 -8.68 -8.64
CA LYS A 298 10.99 -8.24 -7.70
C LYS A 298 10.42 -7.60 -6.44
N ASP A 299 9.14 -7.80 -6.14
CA ASP A 299 8.54 -7.32 -4.90
C ASP A 299 9.16 -8.04 -3.71
N VAL A 300 9.86 -7.28 -2.86
CA VAL A 300 10.54 -7.79 -1.64
C VAL A 300 9.67 -7.68 -0.39
N LEU A 301 8.59 -6.88 -0.43
CA LEU A 301 7.67 -6.70 0.69
C LEU A 301 6.57 -7.75 0.69
N THR A 302 5.97 -8.00 -0.47
CA THR A 302 4.96 -9.03 -0.67
C THR A 302 5.35 -9.90 -1.88
N PRO A 303 6.32 -10.82 -1.71
CA PRO A 303 6.84 -11.64 -2.80
C PRO A 303 5.77 -12.41 -3.55
N VAL A 304 6.09 -12.80 -4.78
CA VAL A 304 5.18 -13.51 -5.71
C VAL A 304 4.46 -14.69 -5.07
N ASP A 305 5.10 -15.37 -4.12
CA ASP A 305 4.51 -16.53 -3.44
C ASP A 305 3.26 -16.18 -2.63
N ASN A 306 3.18 -14.97 -2.05
CA ASN A 306 1.96 -14.50 -1.39
C ASN A 306 0.79 -14.41 -2.39
N SER A 307 1.05 -13.88 -3.57
CA SER A 307 0.04 -13.78 -4.64
C SER A 307 -0.36 -15.16 -5.17
N ARG A 308 0.57 -16.10 -5.28
CA ARG A 308 0.28 -17.49 -5.67
C ARG A 308 -0.62 -18.19 -4.64
N VAL A 309 -0.36 -17.99 -3.35
CA VAL A 309 -1.21 -18.51 -2.27
C VAL A 309 -2.63 -17.96 -2.39
N MET A 310 -2.80 -16.66 -2.56
CA MET A 310 -4.13 -16.06 -2.74
C MET A 310 -4.83 -16.56 -4.01
N ALA A 311 -4.12 -16.71 -5.12
CA ALA A 311 -4.68 -17.23 -6.37
C ALA A 311 -5.11 -18.70 -6.25
N ALA A 312 -4.40 -19.51 -5.48
CA ALA A 312 -4.80 -20.88 -5.18
C ALA A 312 -6.07 -20.97 -4.34
N GLU A 313 -6.26 -20.01 -3.42
CA GLU A 313 -7.44 -19.92 -2.56
C GLU A 313 -8.66 -19.29 -3.25
N ILE A 314 -8.47 -18.58 -4.37
CA ILE A 314 -9.56 -17.95 -5.14
C ILE A 314 -9.61 -18.57 -6.56
N PRO A 315 -10.27 -19.69 -6.75
CA PRO A 315 -10.42 -20.30 -8.08
C PRO A 315 -11.03 -19.33 -9.08
N GLY A 316 -10.38 -19.17 -10.24
CA GLY A 316 -10.80 -18.20 -11.28
C GLY A 316 -10.22 -16.79 -11.13
N ALA A 317 -9.43 -16.53 -10.09
CA ALA A 317 -8.65 -15.29 -10.02
C ALA A 317 -7.61 -15.25 -11.15
N GLU A 318 -7.50 -14.08 -11.80
CA GLU A 318 -6.41 -13.81 -12.74
C GLU A 318 -5.15 -13.42 -11.96
N LEU A 319 -4.08 -14.19 -12.11
CA LEU A 319 -2.78 -13.87 -11.51
C LEU A 319 -1.83 -13.31 -12.56
N VAL A 320 -1.39 -12.07 -12.35
CA VAL A 320 -0.45 -11.36 -13.22
C VAL A 320 0.84 -11.06 -12.47
N VAL A 321 1.96 -11.62 -12.97
CA VAL A 321 3.30 -11.31 -12.45
C VAL A 321 4.00 -10.37 -13.42
N LEU A 322 4.25 -9.12 -13.01
CA LEU A 322 4.89 -8.12 -13.86
C LEU A 322 6.42 -8.24 -13.81
N PRO A 323 7.07 -8.58 -14.94
CA PRO A 323 8.51 -8.77 -14.96
C PRO A 323 9.28 -7.50 -14.61
N GLY A 324 10.24 -7.64 -13.68
CA GLY A 324 11.15 -6.58 -13.28
C GLY A 324 10.55 -5.46 -12.41
N ALA A 325 9.24 -5.48 -12.15
CA ALA A 325 8.60 -4.54 -11.24
C ALA A 325 8.78 -4.97 -9.77
N GLY A 326 8.83 -4.00 -8.86
CA GLY A 326 8.85 -4.17 -7.42
C GLY A 326 7.47 -4.01 -6.80
N HIS A 327 7.46 -3.49 -5.58
CA HIS A 327 6.24 -3.33 -4.79
C HIS A 327 5.29 -2.26 -5.36
N MET A 328 5.82 -1.15 -5.89
CA MET A 328 5.03 -0.06 -6.48
C MET A 328 4.75 -0.31 -7.97
N LEU A 329 4.25 -1.49 -8.30
CA LEU A 329 4.04 -1.95 -9.68
C LEU A 329 3.15 -1.00 -10.51
N MET A 330 2.19 -0.31 -9.88
CA MET A 330 1.30 0.65 -10.54
C MET A 330 2.02 1.94 -10.96
N LEU A 331 3.13 2.27 -10.31
CA LEU A 331 4.02 3.38 -10.67
C LEU A 331 5.10 2.95 -11.67
N GLU A 332 5.59 1.70 -11.58
CA GLU A 332 6.65 1.18 -12.46
C GLU A 332 6.13 0.69 -13.82
N ARG A 333 4.90 0.23 -13.86
CA ARG A 333 4.25 -0.34 -15.05
C ARG A 333 2.81 0.18 -15.20
N PRO A 334 2.62 1.53 -15.26
CA PRO A 334 1.28 2.13 -15.19
C PRO A 334 0.36 1.63 -16.30
N ALA A 335 0.80 1.63 -17.54
CA ALA A 335 -0.01 1.22 -18.68
C ALA A 335 -0.45 -0.25 -18.60
N LEU A 336 0.44 -1.17 -18.15
CA LEU A 336 0.08 -2.57 -17.95
C LEU A 336 -0.91 -2.74 -16.79
N THR A 337 -0.71 -2.00 -15.70
CA THR A 337 -1.63 -2.03 -14.56
C THR A 337 -3.02 -1.55 -14.99
N SER A 338 -3.11 -0.43 -15.69
CA SER A 338 -4.39 0.10 -16.18
C SER A 338 -5.04 -0.83 -17.21
N LEU A 339 -4.27 -1.51 -18.05
CA LEU A 339 -4.79 -2.50 -19.01
C LEU A 339 -5.48 -3.66 -18.29
N HIS A 340 -4.83 -4.27 -17.30
CA HIS A 340 -5.43 -5.38 -16.54
C HIS A 340 -6.62 -4.93 -15.69
N LEU A 341 -6.58 -3.71 -15.14
CA LEU A 341 -7.74 -3.14 -14.45
C LEU A 341 -8.94 -2.98 -15.39
N ARG A 342 -8.74 -2.49 -16.63
CA ARG A 342 -9.83 -2.40 -17.64
C ARG A 342 -10.41 -3.78 -17.98
N THR A 343 -9.57 -4.82 -18.05
CA THR A 343 -10.04 -6.19 -18.25
C THR A 343 -10.92 -6.64 -17.07
N LEU A 344 -10.51 -6.36 -15.83
CA LEU A 344 -11.35 -6.63 -14.66
C LEU A 344 -12.67 -5.84 -14.70
N PHE A 345 -12.64 -4.55 -15.06
CA PHE A 345 -13.84 -3.72 -15.14
C PHE A 345 -14.84 -4.27 -16.18
N THR A 346 -14.36 -4.79 -17.29
CA THR A 346 -15.21 -5.45 -18.29
C THR A 346 -15.88 -6.68 -17.70
N ARG A 347 -15.11 -7.56 -17.05
CA ARG A 347 -15.63 -8.77 -16.38
C ARG A 347 -16.64 -8.42 -15.28
N ALA A 348 -16.37 -7.36 -14.50
CA ALA A 348 -17.28 -6.89 -13.45
C ALA A 348 -18.63 -6.39 -14.04
N ARG A 349 -18.59 -5.63 -15.12
CA ARG A 349 -19.81 -5.19 -15.82
C ARG A 349 -20.62 -6.34 -16.43
N GLU A 350 -19.95 -7.37 -16.92
CA GLU A 350 -20.59 -8.58 -17.45
C GLU A 350 -21.27 -9.41 -16.35
N ALA A 351 -20.62 -9.51 -15.18
CA ALA A 351 -21.16 -10.25 -14.05
C ALA A 351 -22.44 -9.64 -13.47
N VAL A 352 -22.60 -8.33 -13.56
CA VAL A 352 -23.78 -7.59 -13.04
C VAL A 352 -24.95 -7.52 -14.04
N ARG A 353 -24.69 -7.76 -15.34
CA ARG A 353 -25.78 -7.82 -16.32
C ARG A 353 -26.69 -9.01 -16.02
N PRO A 354 -28.02 -8.81 -15.86
CA PRO A 354 -28.93 -9.94 -15.78
C PRO A 354 -28.72 -10.79 -17.03
N SER A 355 -28.59 -12.10 -16.87
CA SER A 355 -28.56 -13.03 -18.00
C SER A 355 -29.86 -12.78 -18.79
N VAL A 356 -29.73 -12.20 -19.99
CA VAL A 356 -30.84 -12.13 -20.91
C VAL A 356 -31.15 -13.59 -21.31
N ALA A 357 -32.18 -14.15 -20.65
CA ALA A 357 -32.72 -15.46 -20.97
C ALA A 357 -33.50 -15.43 -22.27
#